data_78d95054e731edd1ff1acbff2fde0f4f
#
_entry.id   78d95054e731edd1ff1acbff2fde0f4f
#
_cell.length_a   1.000
_cell.length_b   1.000
_cell.length_c   1.000
_cell.angle_alpha   90.00
_cell.angle_beta   90.00
_cell.angle_gamma   90.00
#
_symmetry.space_group_name_H-M   'P 1'
#
loop_
_entity.id
_entity.type
_entity.pdbx_description
1 polymer ?
#
loop_
_entity_poly.entity_id
_entity_poly.type
_entity_poly.pdbx_seq_one_letter_code
_entity_poly.pdbx_strand_id
1 'polypeptide(L)'
;MKYLFILILFMGFFITPVFAQEITNPSLIIDSIEVPAEKFNVVLRDTPITSLNAVHAISWQVTIDNNLLYANPDGNAVLILHDSKSGELIEVGMGPKPDNKFWVAVTTPKEGYVVVHSNLERGWYPETKSIISYTDKAGLTINNGARIVVTNLDIGEFAIDSYSVFGKEGSTDPPAVSSGSMILDFMSGDPAQNVFAFFPFYVAAGVGLIVGILFLTKKRS
;
A
#
# COMPACT_ATOMS: atom_id res chain seq x y z
N MET A 1 26.91 -34.13 -34.10
CA MET A 1 27.77 -33.36 -33.16
C MET A 1 27.79 -31.85 -33.41
N LYS A 2 27.92 -31.38 -34.67
CA LYS A 2 27.94 -29.89 -34.96
C LYS A 2 26.70 -29.12 -34.46
N TYR A 3 25.51 -29.69 -34.56
CA TYR A 3 24.27 -29.02 -34.11
C TYR A 3 24.06 -29.02 -32.59
N LEU A 4 24.66 -29.99 -31.88
CA LEU A 4 24.64 -30.02 -30.43
C LEU A 4 25.46 -28.86 -29.84
N PHE A 5 26.58 -28.52 -30.48
CA PHE A 5 27.42 -27.38 -30.05
C PHE A 5 26.72 -26.04 -30.25
N ILE A 6 25.97 -25.86 -31.34
CA ILE A 6 25.19 -24.63 -31.61
C ILE A 6 24.04 -24.51 -30.61
N LEU A 7 23.38 -25.62 -30.24
CA LEU A 7 22.29 -25.60 -29.24
C LEU A 7 22.80 -25.21 -27.84
N ILE A 8 23.98 -25.73 -27.46
CA ILE A 8 24.60 -25.40 -26.18
C ILE A 8 25.06 -23.91 -26.16
N LEU A 9 25.61 -23.41 -27.28
CA LEU A 9 26.02 -22.02 -27.40
C LEU A 9 24.79 -21.08 -27.32
N PHE A 10 23.67 -21.45 -27.95
CA PHE A 10 22.42 -20.66 -27.89
C PHE A 10 21.80 -20.67 -26.50
N MET A 11 21.81 -21.82 -25.79
CA MET A 11 21.39 -21.89 -24.39
C MET A 11 22.28 -21.05 -23.47
N GLY A 12 23.60 -21.06 -23.70
CA GLY A 12 24.53 -20.24 -22.92
C GLY A 12 24.30 -18.74 -23.05
N PHE A 13 23.89 -18.27 -24.24
CA PHE A 13 23.56 -16.86 -24.46
C PHE A 13 22.28 -16.39 -23.78
N PHE A 14 21.31 -17.28 -23.56
CA PHE A 14 20.06 -16.93 -22.88
C PHE A 14 20.13 -17.08 -21.35
N ILE A 15 21.11 -17.80 -20.82
CA ILE A 15 21.24 -18.04 -19.38
C ILE A 15 22.12 -16.98 -18.72
N THR A 16 23.12 -16.44 -19.41
CA THR A 16 24.08 -15.48 -18.84
C THR A 16 23.48 -14.14 -18.38
N PRO A 17 22.52 -13.53 -19.07
CA PRO A 17 21.91 -12.29 -18.57
C PRO A 17 20.95 -12.50 -17.38
N VAL A 18 20.44 -13.72 -17.18
CA VAL A 18 19.53 -14.03 -16.07
C VAL A 18 20.30 -14.17 -14.73
N PHE A 19 21.57 -14.62 -14.78
CA PHE A 19 22.39 -14.74 -13.59
C PHE A 19 23.19 -13.48 -13.25
N ALA A 20 23.26 -12.51 -14.16
CA ALA A 20 23.98 -11.26 -13.94
C ALA A 20 23.12 -10.11 -13.38
N GLN A 21 21.79 -10.24 -13.39
CA GLN A 21 20.96 -9.43 -12.54
C GLN A 21 20.96 -10.02 -11.14
N GLU A 22 21.66 -9.37 -10.21
CA GLU A 22 21.29 -9.48 -8.81
C GLU A 22 19.79 -9.24 -8.78
N ILE A 23 19.02 -10.30 -8.56
CA ILE A 23 17.63 -10.20 -8.18
C ILE A 23 17.69 -9.67 -6.75
N THR A 24 17.93 -8.38 -6.60
CA THR A 24 17.47 -7.67 -5.44
C THR A 24 15.95 -7.77 -5.53
N ASN A 25 15.41 -8.86 -4.99
CA ASN A 25 14.01 -8.83 -4.58
C ASN A 25 13.91 -7.58 -3.75
N PRO A 26 13.13 -6.57 -4.17
CA PRO A 26 12.82 -5.49 -3.26
C PRO A 26 12.24 -6.20 -2.05
N SER A 27 12.99 -6.18 -0.95
CA SER A 27 12.55 -6.80 0.29
C SER A 27 11.22 -6.16 0.62
N LEU A 28 10.15 -6.95 0.58
CA LEU A 28 8.84 -6.48 0.97
C LEU A 28 8.96 -6.05 2.43
N ILE A 29 8.95 -4.75 2.68
CA ILE A 29 8.99 -4.20 4.02
C ILE A 29 7.55 -4.19 4.49
N ILE A 30 7.28 -4.84 5.61
CA ILE A 30 5.97 -4.90 6.24
C ILE A 30 6.12 -4.46 7.69
N ASP A 31 5.40 -3.40 8.04
CA ASP A 31 5.20 -2.96 9.42
C ASP A 31 3.72 -3.14 9.76
N SER A 32 3.42 -3.97 10.77
CA SER A 32 2.06 -4.17 11.27
C SER A 32 1.95 -3.55 12.65
N ILE A 33 1.03 -2.63 12.83
CA ILE A 33 0.88 -1.82 14.04
C ILE A 33 -0.56 -1.90 14.52
N GLU A 34 -0.75 -2.29 15.78
CA GLU A 34 -2.04 -2.20 16.44
C GLU A 34 -2.12 -0.90 17.25
N VAL A 35 -3.09 -0.06 16.90
CA VAL A 35 -3.34 1.23 17.55
C VAL A 35 -4.58 1.09 18.46
N PRO A 36 -4.42 1.08 19.78
CA PRO A 36 -5.54 0.90 20.69
C PRO A 36 -6.41 2.17 20.79
N ALA A 37 -7.66 1.98 21.23
CA ALA A 37 -8.71 3.00 21.27
C ALA A 37 -8.30 4.30 22.00
N GLU A 38 -7.54 4.22 23.08
CA GLU A 38 -7.12 5.40 23.85
C GLU A 38 -6.26 6.37 23.06
N LYS A 39 -5.56 5.90 22.04
CA LYS A 39 -4.75 6.75 21.15
C LYS A 39 -5.59 7.69 20.28
N PHE A 40 -6.86 7.35 20.06
CA PHE A 40 -7.80 8.21 19.33
C PHE A 40 -8.52 9.22 20.22
N ASN A 41 -8.36 9.18 21.54
CA ASN A 41 -9.01 10.13 22.46
C ASN A 41 -8.17 11.37 22.75
N VAL A 42 -7.31 11.76 21.83
CA VAL A 42 -6.47 12.95 21.88
C VAL A 42 -6.92 13.96 20.84
N VAL A 43 -6.60 15.25 21.08
CA VAL A 43 -6.80 16.34 20.10
C VAL A 43 -5.63 16.39 19.12
N LEU A 44 -5.89 16.81 17.89
CA LEU A 44 -4.89 16.90 16.83
C LEU A 44 -3.58 17.60 17.28
N ARG A 45 -3.67 18.74 17.93
CA ARG A 45 -2.48 19.52 18.34
C ARG A 45 -1.58 18.83 19.38
N ASP A 46 -2.15 17.89 20.14
CA ASP A 46 -1.47 17.17 21.23
C ASP A 46 -1.09 15.74 20.79
N THR A 47 -1.29 15.43 19.50
CA THR A 47 -1.10 14.09 18.94
C THR A 47 0.39 13.82 18.73
N PRO A 48 0.93 12.74 19.30
CA PRO A 48 2.32 12.36 19.07
C PRO A 48 2.50 11.80 17.66
N ILE A 49 3.58 12.19 17.00
CA ILE A 49 4.03 11.56 15.76
C ILE A 49 4.84 10.32 16.13
N THR A 50 4.48 9.19 15.54
CA THR A 50 5.15 7.90 15.75
C THR A 50 5.92 7.53 14.49
N SER A 51 7.23 7.38 14.62
CA SER A 51 8.08 6.95 13.51
C SER A 51 7.84 5.47 13.18
N LEU A 52 7.86 5.15 11.90
CA LEU A 52 7.87 3.76 11.42
C LEU A 52 9.28 3.15 11.51
N ASN A 53 9.36 1.82 11.50
CA ASN A 53 10.64 1.11 11.51
C ASN A 53 11.40 1.30 10.20
N ALA A 54 10.68 1.56 9.11
CA ALA A 54 11.23 1.79 7.79
C ALA A 54 10.50 2.94 7.08
N VAL A 55 11.19 3.56 6.13
CA VAL A 55 10.58 4.53 5.20
C VAL A 55 9.96 3.77 4.04
N HIS A 56 8.66 3.98 3.81
CA HIS A 56 7.93 3.40 2.69
C HIS A 56 7.87 4.43 1.56
N ALA A 57 8.73 4.27 0.56
CA ALA A 57 8.88 5.20 -0.57
C ALA A 57 8.60 4.51 -1.92
N ILE A 58 8.44 5.30 -2.98
CA ILE A 58 8.29 4.87 -4.39
C ILE A 58 6.97 4.13 -4.67
N SER A 59 6.72 3.05 -3.94
CA SER A 59 5.49 2.27 -4.03
C SER A 59 5.18 1.70 -2.67
N TRP A 60 4.01 2.00 -2.14
CA TRP A 60 3.58 1.55 -0.82
C TRP A 60 2.07 1.37 -0.75
N GLN A 61 1.64 0.62 0.24
CA GLN A 61 0.25 0.40 0.57
C GLN A 61 0.07 0.42 2.09
N VAL A 62 -0.95 1.10 2.54
CA VAL A 62 -1.43 1.04 3.92
C VAL A 62 -2.80 0.39 3.93
N THR A 63 -2.94 -0.69 4.67
CA THR A 63 -4.21 -1.35 4.91
C THR A 63 -4.72 -0.97 6.29
N ILE A 64 -5.97 -0.55 6.38
CA ILE A 64 -6.62 -0.07 7.60
C ILE A 64 -7.74 -1.06 7.97
N ASP A 65 -7.59 -1.76 9.09
CA ASP A 65 -8.61 -2.63 9.68
C ASP A 65 -9.15 -1.94 10.94
N ASN A 66 -10.33 -1.33 10.82
CA ASN A 66 -10.92 -0.52 11.87
C ASN A 66 -11.93 -1.32 12.70
N ASN A 67 -11.46 -1.81 13.86
CA ASN A 67 -12.25 -2.56 14.83
C ASN A 67 -12.61 -1.71 16.06
N LEU A 68 -12.63 -0.39 15.91
CA LEU A 68 -12.94 0.56 16.98
C LEU A 68 -14.44 0.61 17.26
N LEU A 69 -14.78 0.66 18.56
CA LEU A 69 -16.12 0.99 19.03
C LEU A 69 -16.15 2.47 19.42
N TYR A 70 -16.89 3.25 18.68
CA TYR A 70 -17.01 4.69 18.91
C TYR A 70 -17.82 4.99 20.14
N ALA A 71 -17.44 6.01 20.89
CA ALA A 71 -18.08 6.39 22.14
C ALA A 71 -19.32 7.26 21.94
N ASN A 72 -19.42 7.94 20.81
CA ASN A 72 -20.53 8.84 20.47
C ASN A 72 -20.73 8.89 18.94
N PRO A 73 -21.92 9.31 18.45
CA PRO A 73 -22.23 9.37 17.01
C PRO A 73 -21.35 10.35 16.20
N ASP A 74 -20.77 11.33 16.85
CA ASP A 74 -19.91 12.35 16.22
C ASP A 74 -18.41 12.02 16.36
N GLY A 75 -18.09 10.92 17.04
CA GLY A 75 -16.72 10.49 17.24
C GLY A 75 -16.04 10.19 15.89
N ASN A 76 -14.77 10.51 15.80
CA ASN A 76 -13.96 10.22 14.64
C ASN A 76 -12.72 9.40 15.04
N ALA A 77 -12.21 8.63 14.10
CA ALA A 77 -10.87 8.05 14.17
C ALA A 77 -10.12 8.54 12.95
N VAL A 78 -9.08 9.31 13.17
CA VAL A 78 -8.30 9.93 12.10
C VAL A 78 -6.88 9.41 12.16
N LEU A 79 -6.40 8.93 11.03
CA LEU A 79 -5.01 8.55 10.77
C LEU A 79 -4.38 9.62 9.88
N ILE A 80 -3.21 10.09 10.25
CA ILE A 80 -2.37 10.95 9.40
C ILE A 80 -1.09 10.18 9.06
N LEU A 81 -0.81 10.05 7.78
CA LEU A 81 0.46 9.56 7.24
C LEU A 81 1.35 10.76 6.96
N HIS A 82 2.60 10.69 7.35
CA HIS A 82 3.54 11.80 7.24
C HIS A 82 4.69 11.46 6.29
N ASP A 83 5.01 12.39 5.43
CA ASP A 83 6.32 12.52 4.79
C ASP A 83 7.07 13.67 5.45
N SER A 84 7.94 13.36 6.40
CA SER A 84 8.70 14.35 7.16
C SER A 84 9.69 15.14 6.30
N LYS A 85 10.06 14.60 5.14
CA LYS A 85 11.02 15.23 4.22
C LYS A 85 10.35 16.33 3.40
N SER A 86 9.17 16.07 2.83
CA SER A 86 8.41 17.04 2.04
C SER A 86 7.55 17.93 2.92
N GLY A 87 7.16 17.48 4.10
CA GLY A 87 6.17 18.10 4.97
C GLY A 87 4.73 17.85 4.50
N GLU A 88 4.53 16.91 3.62
CA GLU A 88 3.23 16.51 3.11
C GLU A 88 2.54 15.51 4.03
N LEU A 89 1.21 15.54 4.03
CA LEU A 89 0.38 14.70 4.90
C LEU A 89 -0.75 14.08 4.08
N ILE A 90 -1.09 12.83 4.39
CA ILE A 90 -2.34 12.20 3.95
C ILE A 90 -3.18 11.90 5.19
N GLU A 91 -4.34 12.51 5.29
CA GLU A 91 -5.30 12.29 6.37
C GLU A 91 -6.39 11.33 5.91
N VAL A 92 -6.72 10.36 6.75
CA VAL A 92 -7.81 9.41 6.54
C VAL A 92 -8.68 9.40 7.78
N GLY A 93 -9.92 9.83 7.63
CA GLY A 93 -10.87 9.89 8.72
C GLY A 93 -12.02 8.91 8.56
N MET A 94 -12.41 8.29 9.67
CA MET A 94 -13.50 7.32 9.77
C MET A 94 -14.43 7.70 10.92
N GLY A 95 -15.74 7.65 10.68
CA GLY A 95 -16.77 7.88 11.68
C GLY A 95 -17.57 6.61 12.01
N PRO A 96 -18.42 6.66 13.06
CA PRO A 96 -19.20 5.52 13.55
C PRO A 96 -20.39 5.14 12.65
N LYS A 97 -20.97 3.99 12.97
CA LYS A 97 -22.33 3.63 12.49
C LYS A 97 -23.38 4.60 13.07
N PRO A 98 -24.47 4.87 12.33
CA PRO A 98 -24.88 4.21 11.06
C PRO A 98 -24.22 4.83 9.82
N ASP A 99 -23.64 6.02 9.93
CA ASP A 99 -23.20 6.81 8.78
C ASP A 99 -21.92 6.27 8.17
N ASN A 100 -21.03 5.70 9.01
CA ASN A 100 -19.73 5.21 8.56
C ASN A 100 -19.01 6.24 7.68
N LYS A 101 -18.92 7.48 8.18
CA LYS A 101 -18.25 8.58 7.48
C LYS A 101 -16.84 8.17 7.06
N PHE A 102 -16.44 8.58 5.86
CA PHE A 102 -15.08 8.33 5.36
C PHE A 102 -14.62 9.52 4.55
N TRP A 103 -13.47 10.06 4.89
CA TRP A 103 -12.85 11.12 4.09
C TRP A 103 -11.36 10.91 4.00
N VAL A 104 -10.80 11.46 2.94
CA VAL A 104 -9.35 11.55 2.75
C VAL A 104 -9.02 12.97 2.32
N ALA A 105 -8.01 13.53 2.94
CA ALA A 105 -7.44 14.81 2.58
C ALA A 105 -5.93 14.69 2.39
N VAL A 106 -5.39 15.53 1.54
CA VAL A 106 -3.95 15.67 1.30
C VAL A 106 -3.56 17.10 1.67
N THR A 107 -2.50 17.24 2.42
CA THR A 107 -1.90 18.54 2.74
C THR A 107 -0.54 18.63 2.07
N THR A 108 -0.35 19.64 1.23
CA THR A 108 0.94 19.94 0.63
C THR A 108 1.39 21.36 1.03
N PRO A 109 2.69 21.65 1.11
CA PRO A 109 3.18 23.00 1.37
C PRO A 109 2.70 24.04 0.35
N LYS A 110 2.38 23.61 -0.87
CA LYS A 110 1.97 24.49 -1.96
C LYS A 110 0.46 24.79 -1.95
N GLU A 111 -0.36 23.78 -1.72
CA GLU A 111 -1.82 23.89 -1.90
C GLU A 111 -2.57 23.94 -0.57
N GLY A 112 -1.89 23.59 0.54
CA GLY A 112 -2.51 23.48 1.84
C GLY A 112 -3.37 22.21 1.97
N TYR A 113 -4.39 22.25 2.80
CA TYR A 113 -5.30 21.15 3.10
C TYR A 113 -6.38 21.03 2.01
N VAL A 114 -6.40 19.90 1.30
CA VAL A 114 -7.36 19.62 0.21
C VAL A 114 -8.08 18.32 0.49
N VAL A 115 -9.41 18.34 0.62
CA VAL A 115 -10.22 17.12 0.71
C VAL A 115 -10.36 16.51 -0.66
N VAL A 116 -9.78 15.35 -0.88
CA VAL A 116 -9.77 14.64 -2.17
C VAL A 116 -10.93 13.63 -2.29
N HIS A 117 -11.45 13.18 -1.15
CA HIS A 117 -12.65 12.35 -1.07
C HIS A 117 -13.39 12.62 0.23
N SER A 118 -14.71 12.68 0.17
CA SER A 118 -15.55 12.75 1.36
C SER A 118 -16.89 12.07 1.10
N ASN A 119 -17.25 11.13 1.96
CA ASN A 119 -18.57 10.51 1.98
C ASN A 119 -19.07 10.47 3.42
N LEU A 120 -20.14 11.19 3.68
CA LEU A 120 -20.72 11.35 5.02
C LEU A 120 -21.66 10.21 5.41
N GLU A 121 -22.10 9.40 4.43
CA GLU A 121 -22.98 8.25 4.64
C GLU A 121 -22.46 7.06 3.86
N ARG A 122 -22.33 5.89 4.51
CA ARG A 122 -21.82 4.64 3.92
C ARG A 122 -20.46 4.83 3.25
N GLY A 123 -19.60 5.61 3.92
CA GLY A 123 -18.28 5.95 3.39
C GLY A 123 -17.29 4.82 3.48
N TRP A 124 -17.32 4.01 4.56
CA TRP A 124 -16.51 2.82 4.73
C TRP A 124 -17.35 1.63 5.22
N TYR A 125 -16.78 0.44 5.15
CA TYR A 125 -17.48 -0.82 5.43
C TYR A 125 -16.77 -1.57 6.56
N PRO A 126 -17.39 -1.74 7.74
CA PRO A 126 -16.75 -2.31 8.93
C PRO A 126 -16.27 -3.77 8.77
N GLU A 127 -16.88 -4.50 7.83
CA GLU A 127 -16.52 -5.91 7.56
C GLU A 127 -15.33 -6.06 6.61
N THR A 128 -14.74 -4.94 6.17
CA THR A 128 -13.70 -4.92 5.15
C THR A 128 -12.58 -3.97 5.52
N LYS A 129 -11.41 -4.18 4.95
CA LYS A 129 -10.26 -3.29 5.14
C LYS A 129 -10.28 -2.17 4.12
N SER A 130 -10.03 -0.94 4.56
CA SER A 130 -9.74 0.17 3.66
C SER A 130 -8.28 0.13 3.25
N ILE A 131 -8.00 0.52 2.00
CA ILE A 131 -6.65 0.42 1.44
C ILE A 131 -6.28 1.76 0.80
N ILE A 132 -5.14 2.27 1.17
CA ILE A 132 -4.51 3.45 0.58
C ILE A 132 -3.22 2.98 -0.07
N SER A 133 -3.09 3.17 -1.37
CA SER A 133 -1.90 2.76 -2.12
C SER A 133 -1.37 3.90 -2.97
N TYR A 134 -0.08 3.92 -3.13
CA TYR A 134 0.64 4.93 -3.90
C TYR A 134 1.74 4.27 -4.73
N THR A 135 1.94 4.79 -5.92
CA THR A 135 3.13 4.55 -6.72
C THR A 135 3.57 5.86 -7.38
N ASP A 136 4.86 6.06 -7.54
CA ASP A 136 5.44 7.22 -8.23
C ASP A 136 4.92 7.44 -9.66
N LYS A 137 4.47 6.36 -10.30
CA LYS A 137 3.96 6.39 -11.69
C LYS A 137 2.45 6.61 -11.79
N ALA A 138 1.69 6.05 -10.85
CA ALA A 138 0.23 6.07 -10.91
C ALA A 138 -0.41 7.03 -9.91
N GLY A 139 0.36 7.54 -8.93
CA GLY A 139 -0.16 8.38 -7.87
C GLY A 139 -0.95 7.61 -6.81
N LEU A 140 -1.79 8.33 -6.08
CA LEU A 140 -2.57 7.84 -4.95
C LEU A 140 -3.86 7.17 -5.41
N THR A 141 -4.14 5.99 -4.88
CA THR A 141 -5.39 5.26 -5.07
C THR A 141 -5.96 4.85 -3.71
N ILE A 142 -7.26 5.05 -3.53
CA ILE A 142 -7.96 4.83 -2.27
C ILE A 142 -9.13 3.89 -2.48
N ASN A 143 -9.19 2.83 -1.66
CA ASN A 143 -10.29 1.89 -1.58
C ASN A 143 -10.91 1.94 -0.16
N ASN A 144 -12.20 2.15 -0.06
CA ASN A 144 -12.92 2.27 1.21
C ASN A 144 -13.42 0.93 1.78
N GLY A 145 -12.86 -0.18 1.29
CA GLY A 145 -13.24 -1.54 1.67
C GLY A 145 -14.22 -2.20 0.69
N ALA A 146 -15.02 -1.45 -0.05
CA ALA A 146 -15.98 -1.98 -1.02
C ALA A 146 -15.67 -1.58 -2.47
N ARG A 147 -15.11 -0.39 -2.66
CA ARG A 147 -14.83 0.16 -3.99
C ARG A 147 -13.65 1.12 -3.95
N ILE A 148 -13.04 1.33 -5.10
CA ILE A 148 -12.08 2.40 -5.31
C ILE A 148 -12.86 3.73 -5.37
N VAL A 149 -12.47 4.67 -4.51
CA VAL A 149 -13.12 5.99 -4.39
C VAL A 149 -12.24 7.12 -4.93
N VAL A 150 -10.94 6.91 -4.97
CA VAL A 150 -9.97 7.77 -5.66
C VAL A 150 -9.04 6.88 -6.47
N THR A 151 -8.70 7.30 -7.67
CA THR A 151 -7.77 6.55 -8.53
C THR A 151 -6.79 7.50 -9.20
N ASN A 152 -5.51 7.13 -9.18
CA ASN A 152 -4.42 7.81 -9.89
C ASN A 152 -4.36 9.33 -9.60
N LEU A 153 -4.58 9.74 -8.36
CA LEU A 153 -4.43 11.14 -7.97
C LEU A 153 -2.94 11.47 -7.89
N ASP A 154 -2.51 12.40 -8.69
CA ASP A 154 -1.15 12.94 -8.63
C ASP A 154 -1.00 13.84 -7.39
N ILE A 155 -0.18 13.41 -6.45
CA ILE A 155 0.17 14.14 -5.23
C ILE A 155 1.67 14.46 -5.16
N GLY A 156 2.41 14.21 -6.24
CA GLY A 156 3.87 14.27 -6.23
C GLY A 156 4.53 13.05 -5.60
N GLU A 157 5.80 13.19 -5.22
CA GLU A 157 6.52 12.12 -4.52
C GLU A 157 6.11 12.12 -3.05
N PHE A 158 5.66 10.97 -2.53
CA PHE A 158 5.26 10.82 -1.14
C PHE A 158 5.86 9.55 -0.52
N ALA A 159 6.64 9.72 0.54
CA ALA A 159 7.25 8.64 1.30
C ALA A 159 6.74 8.62 2.74
N ILE A 160 6.14 7.53 3.19
CA ILE A 160 5.68 7.42 4.57
C ILE A 160 6.86 7.07 5.47
N ASP A 161 7.16 7.90 6.46
CA ASP A 161 8.17 7.66 7.48
C ASP A 161 7.61 7.65 8.91
N SER A 162 6.41 8.20 9.08
CA SER A 162 5.76 8.30 10.38
C SER A 162 4.25 8.43 10.23
N TYR A 163 3.55 8.25 11.34
CA TYR A 163 2.10 8.41 11.40
C TYR A 163 1.68 9.04 12.72
N SER A 164 0.46 9.57 12.76
CA SER A 164 -0.20 10.00 13.97
C SER A 164 -1.69 9.68 13.92
N VAL A 165 -2.34 9.56 15.08
CA VAL A 165 -3.77 9.28 15.17
C VAL A 165 -4.43 10.17 16.21
N PHE A 166 -5.65 10.62 15.92
CA PHE A 166 -6.46 11.41 16.83
C PHE A 166 -7.96 11.19 16.55
N GLY A 167 -8.82 11.72 17.40
CA GLY A 167 -10.27 11.60 17.19
C GLY A 167 -11.08 12.71 17.84
N LYS A 168 -10.41 13.62 18.57
CA LYS A 168 -11.07 14.78 19.20
C LYS A 168 -10.69 16.06 18.47
N GLU A 169 -11.66 16.97 18.29
CA GLU A 169 -11.43 18.30 17.76
C GLU A 169 -10.98 19.26 18.86
N GLY A 170 -11.61 19.20 20.00
CA GLY A 170 -11.30 20.04 21.17
C GLY A 170 -10.95 19.24 22.41
N SER A 171 -10.25 19.89 23.36
CA SER A 171 -9.85 19.23 24.61
C SER A 171 -11.05 18.93 25.53
N THR A 172 -12.16 19.64 25.36
CA THR A 172 -13.40 19.43 26.11
C THR A 172 -14.35 18.42 25.51
N ASP A 173 -14.06 17.92 24.28
CA ASP A 173 -14.92 16.96 23.61
C ASP A 173 -14.94 15.64 24.36
N PRO A 174 -16.07 14.93 24.32
CA PRO A 174 -16.15 13.60 24.89
C PRO A 174 -15.18 12.65 24.17
N PRO A 175 -14.88 11.47 24.76
CA PRO A 175 -14.10 10.46 24.09
C PRO A 175 -14.70 10.12 22.71
N ALA A 176 -13.88 10.08 21.68
CA ALA A 176 -14.29 9.70 20.34
C ALA A 176 -14.53 8.18 20.22
N VAL A 177 -13.68 7.40 20.90
CA VAL A 177 -13.66 5.95 20.84
C VAL A 177 -13.71 5.38 22.25
N SER A 178 -14.51 4.31 22.47
CA SER A 178 -14.67 3.65 23.77
C SER A 178 -13.76 2.46 23.96
N SER A 179 -13.55 1.65 22.92
CA SER A 179 -12.73 0.42 22.98
C SER A 179 -12.37 -0.10 21.60
N GLY A 180 -11.63 -1.20 21.54
CA GLY A 180 -11.16 -1.82 20.29
C GLY A 180 -9.80 -1.30 19.86
N SER A 181 -9.45 -1.61 18.63
CA SER A 181 -8.17 -1.17 18.01
C SER A 181 -8.33 -0.96 16.51
N MET A 182 -7.40 -0.23 15.96
CA MET A 182 -7.20 -0.12 14.51
C MET A 182 -5.87 -0.79 14.16
N ILE A 183 -5.90 -1.74 13.23
CA ILE A 183 -4.68 -2.39 12.74
C ILE A 183 -4.26 -1.71 11.45
N LEU A 184 -3.00 -1.29 11.41
CA LEU A 184 -2.37 -0.63 10.28
C LEU A 184 -1.26 -1.53 9.74
N ASP A 185 -1.42 -2.00 8.51
CA ASP A 185 -0.38 -2.78 7.83
C ASP A 185 0.25 -1.90 6.75
N PHE A 186 1.49 -1.47 6.97
CA PHE A 186 2.30 -0.73 6.01
C PHE A 186 3.13 -1.70 5.18
N MET A 187 3.03 -1.62 3.86
CA MET A 187 3.80 -2.44 2.93
C MET A 187 4.52 -1.56 1.92
N SER A 188 5.81 -1.81 1.68
CA SER A 188 6.56 -1.21 0.58
C SER A 188 6.83 -2.22 -0.52
N GLY A 189 6.88 -1.73 -1.75
CA GLY A 189 7.05 -2.53 -2.95
C GLY A 189 5.72 -2.91 -3.58
N ASP A 190 5.76 -3.18 -4.88
CA ASP A 190 4.59 -3.63 -5.62
C ASP A 190 4.64 -5.16 -5.75
N PRO A 191 3.85 -5.89 -4.95
CA PRO A 191 3.82 -7.35 -5.01
C PRO A 191 3.34 -7.86 -6.38
N ALA A 192 2.61 -7.05 -7.15
CA ALA A 192 2.13 -7.42 -8.46
C ALA A 192 3.23 -7.34 -9.54
N GLN A 193 4.20 -6.45 -9.40
CA GLN A 193 5.28 -6.32 -10.39
C GLN A 193 6.24 -7.50 -10.40
N ASN A 194 6.44 -8.17 -9.26
CA ASN A 194 7.44 -9.25 -9.15
C ASN A 194 6.97 -10.62 -9.68
N VAL A 195 5.67 -10.89 -9.66
CA VAL A 195 5.16 -12.23 -10.05
C VAL A 195 4.99 -12.35 -11.57
N PHE A 196 4.62 -11.29 -12.26
CA PHE A 196 4.31 -11.31 -13.68
C PHE A 196 5.40 -10.77 -14.59
N ALA A 197 6.36 -10.00 -14.09
CA ALA A 197 7.45 -9.45 -14.90
C ALA A 197 8.30 -10.55 -15.58
N PHE A 198 8.44 -11.71 -14.94
CA PHE A 198 9.19 -12.85 -15.45
C PHE A 198 8.33 -13.91 -16.16
N PHE A 199 7.01 -13.78 -16.14
CA PHE A 199 6.11 -14.76 -16.76
C PHE A 199 6.41 -14.99 -18.26
N PRO A 200 6.65 -13.97 -19.10
CA PRO A 200 7.03 -14.18 -20.50
C PRO A 200 8.32 -14.98 -20.65
N PHE A 201 9.28 -14.83 -19.75
CA PHE A 201 10.55 -15.57 -19.77
C PHE A 201 10.37 -17.04 -19.39
N TYR A 202 9.51 -17.33 -18.40
CA TYR A 202 9.20 -18.72 -18.04
C TYR A 202 8.45 -19.45 -19.16
N VAL A 203 7.52 -18.75 -19.84
CA VAL A 203 6.82 -19.30 -20.99
C VAL A 203 7.78 -19.56 -22.15
N ALA A 204 8.65 -18.60 -22.47
CA ALA A 204 9.64 -18.75 -23.53
C ALA A 204 10.63 -19.90 -23.25
N ALA A 205 11.11 -20.03 -22.01
CA ALA A 205 11.98 -21.11 -21.58
C ALA A 205 11.28 -22.48 -21.67
N GLY A 206 10.02 -22.55 -21.25
CA GLY A 206 9.19 -23.77 -21.33
C GLY A 206 8.96 -24.21 -22.76
N VAL A 207 8.60 -23.29 -23.67
CA VAL A 207 8.43 -23.55 -25.10
C VAL A 207 9.74 -23.98 -25.74
N GLY A 208 10.86 -23.31 -25.43
CA GLY A 208 12.20 -23.67 -25.90
C GLY A 208 12.61 -25.10 -25.50
N LEU A 209 12.30 -25.50 -24.27
CA LEU A 209 12.55 -26.85 -23.75
C LEU A 209 11.74 -27.91 -24.51
N ILE A 210 10.45 -27.68 -24.73
CA ILE A 210 9.55 -28.58 -25.46
C ILE A 210 10.03 -28.74 -26.91
N VAL A 211 10.34 -27.64 -27.59
CA VAL A 211 10.87 -27.66 -28.96
C VAL A 211 12.20 -28.40 -29.01
N GLY A 212 13.10 -28.18 -28.06
CA GLY A 212 14.37 -28.89 -27.95
C GLY A 212 14.20 -30.42 -27.81
N ILE A 213 13.29 -30.84 -26.92
CA ILE A 213 12.97 -32.27 -26.72
C ILE A 213 12.39 -32.89 -28.00
N LEU A 214 11.45 -32.22 -28.67
CA LEU A 214 10.86 -32.70 -29.91
C LEU A 214 11.89 -32.83 -31.03
N PHE A 215 12.86 -31.94 -31.12
CA PHE A 215 13.94 -32.01 -32.11
C PHE A 215 14.89 -33.16 -31.83
N LEU A 216 15.19 -33.45 -30.56
CA LEU A 216 16.05 -34.56 -30.16
C LEU A 216 15.38 -35.93 -30.37
N THR A 217 14.07 -36.03 -30.12
CA THR A 217 13.32 -37.30 -30.33
C THR A 217 13.13 -37.60 -31.79
N LYS A 218 12.83 -36.60 -32.64
CA LYS A 218 12.70 -36.78 -34.10
C LYS A 218 13.99 -37.25 -34.80
N LYS A 219 15.16 -36.94 -34.22
CA LYS A 219 16.45 -37.34 -34.77
C LYS A 219 16.86 -38.77 -34.41
N ARG A 220 16.13 -39.44 -33.49
CA ARG A 220 16.38 -40.83 -33.07
C ARG A 220 15.43 -41.83 -33.74
N SER A 221 14.44 -41.37 -34.46
CA SER A 221 13.55 -42.16 -35.33
C SER A 221 14.04 -42.06 -36.81
#